data_eaeb3bb4504f38a61b3c6182c0528896
#
_entry.id   eaeb3bb4504f38a61b3c6182c0528896
#
_cell.length_a   1.000
_cell.length_b   1.000
_cell.length_c   1.000
_cell.angle_alpha   90.00
_cell.angle_beta   90.00
_cell.angle_gamma   90.00
#
_symmetry.space_group_name_H-M   'P 1'
#
loop_
_entity.id
_entity.type
_entity.pdbx_description
1 polymer ?
#
loop_
_entity_poly.entity_id
_entity_poly.type
_entity_poly.pdbx_seq_one_letter_code
_entity_poly.pdbx_strand_id
1 'polypeptide(L)'
;RRVLFRLGEIYKSFMQKWAQHRQMVAKMTDIVRKNGLFGLQAEEKMMRWMFAGREEKSGKLWKAINNDNVLECQKMEDNSVDLIVTSIPFSNHYEYTPTYNDFGHNEDNGKFFEQMDYLTPELMRILKPGRLACIHVKDRVLFGNATGDGMPTIDPFSEMTVFHYLKHGFRYMGRITVDTDVVRENNQTYRLGYTEMCKDGSKMGIGCPEYVLLFRKLPSDTSRAYADLPVTKNKSEYS
;
A
#
# COMPACT_ATOMS: atom_id res chain seq x y z
N ARG A 1 3.43 23.89 33.43
CA ARG A 1 4.78 24.17 32.86
C ARG A 1 5.34 23.05 31.98
N ARG A 2 5.19 21.76 32.32
CA ARG A 2 5.69 20.62 31.47
C ARG A 2 4.97 20.49 30.13
N VAL A 3 3.67 20.78 30.04
CA VAL A 3 2.89 20.68 28.79
C VAL A 3 3.29 21.79 27.79
N LEU A 4 3.53 22.98 28.27
CA LEU A 4 3.98 24.11 27.44
C LEU A 4 5.41 23.92 26.88
N PHE A 5 6.29 23.25 27.64
CA PHE A 5 7.64 22.90 27.17
C PHE A 5 7.60 21.84 26.05
N ARG A 6 6.74 20.83 26.17
CA ARG A 6 6.54 19.83 25.11
C ARG A 6 5.95 20.41 23.81
N LEU A 7 4.99 21.33 23.92
CA LEU A 7 4.44 22.05 22.77
C LEU A 7 5.50 22.89 22.05
N GLY A 8 6.42 23.53 22.79
CA GLY A 8 7.52 24.29 22.22
C GLY A 8 8.54 23.42 21.46
N GLU A 9 8.83 22.22 21.94
CA GLU A 9 9.73 21.29 21.27
C GLU A 9 9.08 20.69 20.02
N ILE A 10 7.79 20.33 20.09
CA ILE A 10 7.00 19.87 18.96
C ILE A 10 6.92 20.95 17.89
N TYR A 11 6.67 22.19 18.28
CA TYR A 11 6.61 23.32 17.35
C TYR A 11 7.97 23.58 16.67
N LYS A 12 9.08 23.55 17.43
CA LYS A 12 10.44 23.68 16.85
C LYS A 12 10.75 22.56 15.87
N SER A 13 10.43 21.31 16.23
CA SER A 13 10.60 20.17 15.34
C SER A 13 9.76 20.28 14.08
N PHE A 14 8.51 20.71 14.21
CA PHE A 14 7.61 20.99 13.09
C PHE A 14 8.17 22.07 12.18
N MET A 15 8.63 23.20 12.73
CA MET A 15 9.18 24.31 11.95
C MET A 15 10.49 23.94 11.24
N GLN A 16 11.34 23.11 11.86
CA GLN A 16 12.53 22.58 11.20
C GLN A 16 12.18 21.67 10.02
N LYS A 17 11.23 20.74 10.21
CA LYS A 17 10.74 19.87 9.13
C LYS A 17 10.08 20.68 8.02
N TRP A 18 9.32 21.70 8.37
CA TRP A 18 8.68 22.59 7.40
C TRP A 18 9.69 23.44 6.61
N ALA A 19 10.75 23.91 7.25
CA ALA A 19 11.85 24.60 6.58
C ALA A 19 12.61 23.68 5.60
N GLN A 20 12.86 22.43 6.02
CA GLN A 20 13.44 21.40 5.15
C GLN A 20 12.53 21.07 3.96
N HIS A 21 11.22 20.94 4.21
CA HIS A 21 10.22 20.74 3.17
C HIS A 21 10.22 21.89 2.16
N ARG A 22 10.21 23.14 2.62
CA ARG A 22 10.27 24.32 1.73
C ARG A 22 11.54 24.39 0.89
N GLN A 23 12.70 24.08 1.47
CA GLN A 23 13.96 24.03 0.71
C GLN A 23 13.94 22.93 -0.34
N MET A 24 13.32 21.83 -0.03
CA MET A 24 13.15 20.70 -0.90
C MET A 24 12.21 21.03 -2.06
N VAL A 25 11.02 21.57 -1.79
CA VAL A 25 10.07 22.02 -2.82
C VAL A 25 10.73 23.06 -3.74
N ALA A 26 11.53 24.00 -3.20
CA ALA A 26 12.25 24.97 -4.02
C ALA A 26 13.27 24.32 -4.96
N LYS A 27 14.03 23.34 -4.47
CA LYS A 27 14.95 22.55 -5.31
C LYS A 27 14.20 21.74 -6.37
N MET A 28 13.06 21.16 -6.01
CA MET A 28 12.16 20.43 -6.91
C MET A 28 11.69 21.32 -8.05
N THR A 29 11.17 22.48 -7.73
CA THR A 29 10.72 23.45 -8.75
C THR A 29 11.84 23.83 -9.72
N ASP A 30 13.06 23.92 -9.23
CA ASP A 30 14.24 24.24 -10.05
C ASP A 30 14.63 23.11 -10.99
N ILE A 31 14.55 21.84 -10.53
CA ILE A 31 14.82 20.65 -11.34
C ILE A 31 13.74 20.46 -12.42
N VAL A 32 12.45 20.64 -12.05
CA VAL A 32 11.31 20.57 -12.99
C VAL A 32 11.46 21.62 -14.09
N ARG A 33 11.85 22.84 -13.74
CA ARG A 33 12.13 23.89 -14.74
C ARG A 33 13.27 23.54 -15.68
N LYS A 34 14.28 22.79 -15.20
CA LYS A 34 15.46 22.43 -16.01
C LYS A 34 15.27 21.19 -16.86
N ASN A 35 14.48 20.22 -16.41
CA ASN A 35 14.43 18.87 -16.99
C ASN A 35 13.04 18.41 -17.47
N GLY A 36 11.98 19.22 -17.29
CA GLY A 36 10.61 18.85 -17.68
C GLY A 36 10.07 17.64 -16.95
N LEU A 37 9.19 16.86 -17.58
CA LEU A 37 8.55 15.68 -17.00
C LEU A 37 9.53 14.59 -16.51
N PHE A 38 10.70 14.47 -17.14
CA PHE A 38 11.78 13.59 -16.68
C PHE A 38 12.34 14.02 -15.32
N GLY A 39 12.25 15.30 -14.98
CA GLY A 39 12.66 15.83 -13.70
C GLY A 39 11.80 15.33 -12.55
N LEU A 40 10.47 15.20 -12.73
CA LEU A 40 9.57 14.74 -11.68
C LEU A 40 9.90 13.33 -11.18
N GLN A 41 10.16 12.40 -12.10
CA GLN A 41 10.57 11.04 -11.72
C GLN A 41 11.95 11.00 -11.04
N ALA A 42 12.89 11.82 -11.49
CA ALA A 42 14.20 11.92 -10.86
C ALA A 42 14.12 12.53 -9.45
N GLU A 43 13.22 13.48 -9.24
CA GLU A 43 12.95 14.11 -7.94
C GLU A 43 12.35 13.16 -6.93
N GLU A 44 11.31 12.45 -7.31
CA GLU A 44 10.67 11.50 -6.42
C GLU A 44 11.67 10.39 -6.01
N LYS A 45 12.47 9.94 -6.94
CA LYS A 45 13.57 9.00 -6.66
C LYS A 45 14.61 9.59 -5.69
N MET A 46 14.96 10.86 -5.86
CA MET A 46 15.89 11.55 -4.97
C MET A 46 15.30 11.80 -3.59
N MET A 47 14.01 12.11 -3.52
CA MET A 47 13.26 12.31 -2.28
C MET A 47 13.19 11.02 -1.47
N ARG A 48 12.85 9.90 -2.10
CA ARG A 48 12.85 8.57 -1.46
C ARG A 48 14.22 8.24 -0.89
N TRP A 49 15.26 8.50 -1.65
CA TRP A 49 16.65 8.26 -1.21
C TRP A 49 17.07 9.14 -0.02
N MET A 50 16.65 10.40 0.02
CA MET A 50 17.01 11.35 1.09
C MET A 50 16.37 11.02 2.45
N PHE A 51 15.23 10.32 2.48
CA PHE A 51 14.48 10.03 3.70
C PHE A 51 14.62 8.59 4.19
N ALA A 52 15.24 7.73 3.44
CA ALA A 52 15.40 6.34 3.80
C ALA A 52 16.68 6.11 4.64
N GLY A 53 16.50 6.06 5.95
CA GLY A 53 17.49 5.46 6.84
C GLY A 53 17.42 3.94 6.69
N ARG A 54 18.40 3.30 6.01
CA ARG A 54 18.41 1.86 5.80
C ARG A 54 19.02 1.13 6.97
N GLU A 55 18.26 0.21 7.55
CA GLU A 55 18.75 -0.75 8.55
C GLU A 55 18.51 -2.18 8.04
N GLU A 56 19.48 -3.06 8.27
CA GLU A 56 19.39 -4.46 7.89
C GLU A 56 19.76 -5.37 9.05
N LYS A 57 18.95 -6.42 9.26
CA LYS A 57 19.24 -7.53 10.15
C LYS A 57 19.01 -8.84 9.42
N SER A 58 19.88 -9.81 9.63
CA SER A 58 19.77 -11.11 8.99
C SER A 58 20.02 -12.25 9.96
N GLY A 59 19.35 -13.37 9.73
CA GLY A 59 19.57 -14.65 10.36
C GLY A 59 19.89 -15.73 9.33
N LYS A 60 19.94 -16.98 9.75
CA LYS A 60 20.32 -18.10 8.88
C LYS A 60 19.42 -18.24 7.64
N LEU A 61 18.13 -17.96 7.80
CA LEU A 61 17.10 -18.22 6.76
C LEU A 61 16.21 -17.00 6.47
N TRP A 62 16.55 -15.84 7.01
CA TRP A 62 15.76 -14.63 6.85
C TRP A 62 16.63 -13.38 6.80
N LYS A 63 16.12 -12.37 6.16
CA LYS A 63 16.65 -11.01 6.14
C LYS A 63 15.50 -10.04 6.37
N ALA A 64 15.66 -9.11 7.30
CA ALA A 64 14.74 -8.01 7.54
C ALA A 64 15.43 -6.69 7.20
N ILE A 65 14.77 -5.89 6.40
CA ILE A 65 15.29 -4.61 5.94
C ILE A 65 14.25 -3.54 6.27
N ASN A 66 14.65 -2.54 7.03
CA ASN A 66 13.89 -1.32 7.23
C ASN A 66 14.40 -0.26 6.27
N ASN A 67 13.66 0.03 5.23
CA ASN A 67 13.97 1.02 4.21
C ASN A 67 12.71 1.33 3.38
N ASP A 68 12.81 2.28 2.46
CA ASP A 68 11.81 2.46 1.41
C ASP A 68 11.75 1.18 0.54
N ASN A 69 10.57 0.60 0.43
CA ASN A 69 10.36 -0.68 -0.26
C ASN A 69 10.58 -0.56 -1.79
N VAL A 70 10.31 0.60 -2.39
CA VAL A 70 10.60 0.83 -3.82
C VAL A 70 12.11 0.76 -4.06
N LEU A 71 12.89 1.46 -3.22
CA LEU A 71 14.35 1.46 -3.32
C LEU A 71 14.96 0.07 -3.07
N GLU A 72 14.39 -0.71 -2.16
CA GLU A 72 14.88 -2.08 -1.93
C GLU A 72 14.48 -3.01 -3.07
N CYS A 73 13.26 -2.94 -3.58
CA CYS A 73 12.86 -3.73 -4.75
C CYS A 73 13.73 -3.43 -5.97
N GLN A 74 14.09 -2.16 -6.20
CA GLN A 74 14.97 -1.77 -7.31
C GLN A 74 16.37 -2.40 -7.26
N LYS A 75 16.87 -2.77 -6.08
CA LYS A 75 18.16 -3.46 -5.89
C LYS A 75 18.06 -4.98 -6.11
N MET A 76 16.85 -5.53 -6.11
CA MET A 76 16.65 -6.96 -6.29
C MET A 76 16.77 -7.34 -7.76
N GLU A 77 17.29 -8.54 -8.01
CA GLU A 77 17.42 -9.08 -9.36
C GLU A 77 16.04 -9.40 -9.97
N ASP A 78 15.96 -9.32 -11.29
CA ASP A 78 14.77 -9.73 -12.03
C ASP A 78 14.45 -11.21 -11.77
N ASN A 79 13.17 -11.52 -11.60
CA ASN A 79 12.72 -12.91 -11.44
C ASN A 79 13.42 -13.67 -10.29
N SER A 80 13.69 -12.98 -9.17
CA SER A 80 14.39 -13.55 -8.01
C SER A 80 13.47 -14.04 -6.91
N VAL A 81 12.20 -13.56 -6.86
CA VAL A 81 11.26 -13.79 -5.77
C VAL A 81 10.25 -14.88 -6.14
N ASP A 82 10.08 -15.87 -5.27
CA ASP A 82 9.12 -16.96 -5.47
C ASP A 82 7.70 -16.64 -5.04
N LEU A 83 7.52 -15.76 -4.05
CA LEU A 83 6.22 -15.37 -3.53
C LEU A 83 6.30 -13.97 -2.94
N ILE A 84 5.35 -13.12 -3.28
CA ILE A 84 5.16 -11.82 -2.64
C ILE A 84 3.94 -11.91 -1.74
N VAL A 85 4.08 -11.49 -0.48
CA VAL A 85 2.97 -11.33 0.47
C VAL A 85 3.12 -9.97 1.13
N THR A 86 2.14 -9.12 0.96
CA THR A 86 2.18 -7.77 1.53
C THR A 86 0.78 -7.25 1.85
N SER A 87 0.71 -6.39 2.85
CA SER A 87 -0.44 -5.52 3.12
C SER A 87 -0.08 -4.13 2.66
N ILE A 88 -0.76 -3.63 1.65
CA ILE A 88 -0.57 -2.24 1.20
C ILE A 88 -1.34 -1.30 2.14
N PRO A 89 -0.95 -0.03 2.30
CA PRO A 89 -1.80 0.95 2.93
C PRO A 89 -3.15 1.02 2.22
N PHE A 90 -4.22 1.25 2.99
CA PHE A 90 -5.56 1.37 2.41
C PHE A 90 -5.82 2.83 2.04
N SER A 91 -5.08 3.32 1.02
CA SER A 91 -5.04 4.73 0.67
C SER A 91 -4.58 5.58 1.89
N ASN A 92 -5.26 6.70 2.18
CA ASN A 92 -4.98 7.59 3.30
C ASN A 92 -5.60 7.14 4.64
N HIS A 93 -5.97 5.87 4.76
CA HIS A 93 -6.60 5.37 5.99
C HIS A 93 -5.62 5.24 7.16
N TYR A 94 -4.40 4.83 6.87
CA TYR A 94 -3.30 4.73 7.83
C TYR A 94 -2.11 5.51 7.32
N GLU A 95 -1.87 6.67 7.91
CA GLU A 95 -0.65 7.44 7.73
C GLU A 95 0.31 7.09 8.86
N TYR A 96 1.46 6.53 8.53
CA TYR A 96 2.49 6.17 9.51
C TYR A 96 3.49 7.30 9.71
N THR A 97 3.79 8.04 8.66
CA THR A 97 4.71 9.17 8.70
C THR A 97 4.28 10.26 7.70
N PRO A 98 4.41 11.55 8.02
CA PRO A 98 4.06 12.63 7.09
C PRO A 98 5.18 12.84 6.05
N THR A 99 5.54 11.79 5.32
CA THR A 99 6.61 11.84 4.32
C THR A 99 6.13 11.22 3.01
N TYR A 100 6.73 11.60 1.90
CA TYR A 100 6.44 11.04 0.58
C TYR A 100 6.76 9.54 0.44
N ASN A 101 7.56 9.00 1.35
CA ASN A 101 7.87 7.57 1.38
C ASN A 101 6.74 6.73 1.99
N ASP A 102 5.84 7.36 2.72
CA ASP A 102 4.66 6.71 3.25
C ASP A 102 3.53 6.78 2.22
N PHE A 103 3.17 5.64 1.66
CA PHE A 103 2.06 5.54 0.72
C PHE A 103 0.69 5.82 1.37
N GLY A 104 0.62 5.82 2.70
CA GLY A 104 -0.55 6.29 3.46
C GLY A 104 -0.67 7.81 3.52
N HIS A 105 0.41 8.54 3.22
CA HIS A 105 0.41 10.01 3.19
C HIS A 105 0.02 10.52 1.79
N ASN A 106 -1.27 10.53 1.50
CA ASN A 106 -1.84 10.99 0.23
C ASN A 106 -3.22 11.63 0.45
N GLU A 107 -3.76 12.27 -0.57
CA GLU A 107 -5.03 12.99 -0.52
C GLU A 107 -6.23 12.08 -0.81
N ASP A 108 -6.06 11.14 -1.73
CA ASP A 108 -7.13 10.27 -2.23
C ASP A 108 -6.59 8.97 -2.85
N ASN A 109 -7.50 8.09 -3.26
CA ASN A 109 -7.15 6.82 -3.90
C ASN A 109 -6.40 7.01 -5.23
N GLY A 110 -6.70 8.05 -6.00
CA GLY A 110 -6.01 8.34 -7.26
C GLY A 110 -4.52 8.62 -7.00
N LYS A 111 -4.24 9.49 -6.03
CA LYS A 111 -2.86 9.81 -5.60
C LYS A 111 -2.15 8.61 -4.99
N PHE A 112 -2.86 7.80 -4.23
CA PHE A 112 -2.32 6.55 -3.72
C PHE A 112 -1.86 5.63 -4.85
N PHE A 113 -2.69 5.40 -5.87
CA PHE A 113 -2.32 4.53 -6.98
C PHE A 113 -1.26 5.15 -7.91
N GLU A 114 -1.17 6.47 -8.02
CA GLU A 114 -0.02 7.14 -8.65
C GLU A 114 1.29 6.82 -7.91
N GLN A 115 1.30 6.81 -6.56
CA GLN A 115 2.46 6.37 -5.78
C GLN A 115 2.74 4.87 -5.97
N MET A 116 1.71 4.03 -6.01
CA MET A 116 1.86 2.60 -6.26
C MET A 116 2.40 2.29 -7.66
N ASP A 117 2.29 3.20 -8.63
CA ASP A 117 2.91 3.08 -9.95
C ASP A 117 4.46 2.99 -9.89
N TYR A 118 5.08 3.37 -8.76
CA TYR A 118 6.52 3.17 -8.55
C TYR A 118 6.86 1.79 -7.98
N LEU A 119 5.99 1.22 -7.16
CA LEU A 119 6.22 -0.08 -6.52
C LEU A 119 5.74 -1.25 -7.37
N THR A 120 4.53 -1.16 -7.93
CA THR A 120 3.88 -2.29 -8.59
C THR A 120 4.67 -2.84 -9.79
N PRO A 121 5.30 -2.02 -10.67
CA PRO A 121 6.18 -2.51 -11.72
C PRO A 121 7.40 -3.27 -11.18
N GLU A 122 7.97 -2.80 -10.05
CA GLU A 122 9.09 -3.47 -9.41
C GLU A 122 8.68 -4.84 -8.84
N LEU A 123 7.50 -4.93 -8.22
CA LEU A 123 6.95 -6.21 -7.78
C LEU A 123 6.78 -7.18 -8.95
N MET A 124 6.29 -6.67 -10.09
CA MET A 124 6.17 -7.47 -11.32
C MET A 124 7.53 -7.90 -11.85
N ARG A 125 8.54 -7.04 -11.80
CA ARG A 125 9.89 -7.33 -12.29
C ARG A 125 10.56 -8.41 -11.46
N ILE A 126 10.55 -8.29 -10.13
CA ILE A 126 11.28 -9.19 -9.23
C ILE A 126 10.58 -10.55 -9.05
N LEU A 127 9.26 -10.63 -9.22
CA LEU A 127 8.52 -11.88 -9.10
C LEU A 127 8.89 -12.81 -10.25
N LYS A 128 9.18 -14.08 -9.95
CA LYS A 128 9.46 -15.11 -10.96
C LYS A 128 8.22 -15.36 -11.83
N PRO A 129 8.40 -15.65 -13.14
CA PRO A 129 7.31 -16.02 -14.03
C PRO A 129 6.49 -17.21 -13.50
N GLY A 130 5.17 -17.10 -13.58
CA GLY A 130 4.24 -18.12 -13.08
C GLY A 130 3.98 -18.09 -11.56
N ARG A 131 4.65 -17.21 -10.80
CA ARG A 131 4.50 -17.10 -9.35
C ARG A 131 3.43 -16.08 -8.95
N LEU A 132 3.11 -16.06 -7.66
CA LEU A 132 1.99 -15.31 -7.10
C LEU A 132 2.45 -14.12 -6.27
N ALA A 133 1.66 -13.04 -6.34
CA ALA A 133 1.65 -11.96 -5.37
C ALA A 133 0.30 -11.97 -4.64
N CYS A 134 0.36 -11.97 -3.31
CA CYS A 134 -0.77 -11.96 -2.40
C CYS A 134 -0.84 -10.58 -1.74
N ILE A 135 -1.86 -9.80 -2.08
CA ILE A 135 -1.99 -8.41 -1.66
C ILE A 135 -3.18 -8.27 -0.72
N HIS A 136 -2.88 -7.99 0.54
CA HIS A 136 -3.91 -7.77 1.54
C HIS A 136 -4.46 -6.35 1.44
N VAL A 137 -5.79 -6.25 1.40
CA VAL A 137 -6.54 -5.00 1.27
C VAL A 137 -7.84 -5.06 2.04
N LYS A 138 -8.44 -3.90 2.27
CA LYS A 138 -9.76 -3.73 2.87
C LYS A 138 -10.52 -2.62 2.18
N ASP A 139 -11.81 -2.84 1.94
CA ASP A 139 -12.72 -1.77 1.56
C ASP A 139 -13.05 -0.88 2.75
N ARG A 140 -13.44 0.35 2.49
CA ARG A 140 -13.67 1.35 3.54
C ARG A 140 -15.08 1.90 3.47
N VAL A 141 -15.62 2.21 4.64
CA VAL A 141 -16.82 3.04 4.72
C VAL A 141 -16.43 4.50 4.55
N LEU A 142 -17.01 5.16 3.58
CA LEU A 142 -16.98 6.61 3.45
C LEU A 142 -18.23 7.18 4.13
N PHE A 143 -18.03 8.04 5.11
CA PHE A 143 -19.13 8.68 5.82
C PHE A 143 -19.75 9.79 4.96
N GLY A 144 -21.01 10.11 5.21
CA GLY A 144 -21.75 11.06 4.40
C GLY A 144 -21.18 12.47 4.36
N ASN A 145 -20.41 12.88 5.37
CA ASN A 145 -19.65 14.13 5.35
C ASN A 145 -18.44 14.10 4.40
N ALA A 146 -17.86 12.93 4.18
CA ALA A 146 -16.75 12.76 3.24
C ALA A 146 -17.23 12.64 1.79
N THR A 147 -18.41 12.05 1.56
CA THR A 147 -19.00 11.93 0.23
C THR A 147 -19.74 13.18 -0.23
N GLY A 148 -20.19 14.01 0.70
CA GLY A 148 -21.08 15.15 0.43
C GLY A 148 -22.55 14.77 0.27
N ASP A 149 -22.89 13.48 0.22
CA ASP A 149 -24.26 12.99 -0.01
C ASP A 149 -25.09 12.85 1.25
N GLY A 150 -24.47 13.08 2.41
CA GLY A 150 -25.11 12.86 3.72
C GLY A 150 -25.38 11.38 4.06
N MET A 151 -25.06 10.47 3.16
CA MET A 151 -25.23 9.02 3.30
C MET A 151 -23.87 8.33 3.28
N PRO A 152 -23.68 7.27 4.08
CA PRO A 152 -22.47 6.46 3.99
C PRO A 152 -22.48 5.59 2.73
N THR A 153 -21.30 5.34 2.18
CA THR A 153 -21.09 4.41 1.08
C THR A 153 -19.84 3.57 1.32
N ILE A 154 -19.61 2.60 0.48
CA ILE A 154 -18.39 1.80 0.49
C ILE A 154 -17.44 2.31 -0.58
N ASP A 155 -16.19 2.57 -0.20
CA ASP A 155 -15.08 2.81 -1.11
C ASP A 155 -14.58 1.45 -1.61
N PRO A 156 -14.73 1.12 -2.91
CA PRO A 156 -14.37 -0.18 -3.45
C PRO A 156 -12.85 -0.28 -3.69
N PHE A 157 -12.08 -0.06 -2.65
CA PHE A 157 -10.62 -0.01 -2.72
C PHE A 157 -10.01 -1.34 -3.19
N SER A 158 -10.64 -2.48 -2.83
CA SER A 158 -10.20 -3.80 -3.29
C SER A 158 -10.32 -3.95 -4.82
N GLU A 159 -11.41 -3.49 -5.42
CA GLU A 159 -11.62 -3.50 -6.86
C GLU A 159 -10.65 -2.54 -7.58
N MET A 160 -10.44 -1.36 -7.03
CA MET A 160 -9.45 -0.40 -7.56
C MET A 160 -8.05 -1.01 -7.56
N THR A 161 -7.68 -1.72 -6.49
CA THR A 161 -6.41 -2.46 -6.41
C THR A 161 -6.33 -3.54 -7.49
N VAL A 162 -7.40 -4.29 -7.73
CA VAL A 162 -7.43 -5.29 -8.82
C VAL A 162 -7.12 -4.63 -10.17
N PHE A 163 -7.80 -3.54 -10.51
CA PHE A 163 -7.58 -2.84 -11.79
C PHE A 163 -6.18 -2.25 -11.90
N HIS A 164 -5.64 -1.72 -10.79
CA HIS A 164 -4.27 -1.21 -10.76
C HIS A 164 -3.24 -2.31 -11.10
N TYR A 165 -3.32 -3.48 -10.45
CA TYR A 165 -2.39 -4.58 -10.71
C TYR A 165 -2.57 -5.17 -12.12
N LEU A 166 -3.80 -5.22 -12.65
CA LEU A 166 -4.06 -5.62 -14.03
C LEU A 166 -3.40 -4.65 -15.05
N LYS A 167 -3.47 -3.35 -14.79
CA LYS A 167 -2.77 -2.31 -15.60
C LYS A 167 -1.28 -2.60 -15.71
N HIS A 168 -0.66 -3.11 -14.63
CA HIS A 168 0.76 -3.45 -14.59
C HIS A 168 1.10 -4.87 -15.07
N GLY A 169 0.16 -5.55 -15.72
CA GLY A 169 0.40 -6.82 -16.41
C GLY A 169 0.19 -8.08 -15.57
N PHE A 170 -0.16 -7.95 -14.29
CA PHE A 170 -0.57 -9.09 -13.48
C PHE A 170 -1.86 -9.71 -14.00
N ARG A 171 -2.10 -10.98 -13.65
CA ARG A 171 -3.38 -11.67 -13.85
C ARG A 171 -4.05 -11.89 -12.51
N TYR A 172 -5.30 -11.47 -12.40
CA TYR A 172 -6.09 -11.69 -11.21
C TYR A 172 -6.58 -13.13 -11.13
N MET A 173 -6.28 -13.80 -10.03
CA MET A 173 -6.59 -15.21 -9.80
C MET A 173 -7.76 -15.44 -8.86
N GLY A 174 -8.26 -14.37 -8.23
CA GLY A 174 -9.31 -14.43 -7.23
C GLY A 174 -8.89 -13.80 -5.91
N ARG A 175 -9.72 -13.98 -4.90
CA ARG A 175 -9.45 -13.45 -3.56
C ARG A 175 -9.78 -14.45 -2.46
N ILE A 176 -9.09 -14.35 -1.36
CA ILE A 176 -9.42 -15.00 -0.10
C ILE A 176 -10.12 -13.94 0.75
N THR A 177 -11.32 -14.25 1.23
CA THR A 177 -12.01 -13.38 2.18
C THR A 177 -11.52 -13.73 3.58
N VAL A 178 -11.07 -12.71 4.31
CA VAL A 178 -10.72 -12.81 5.71
C VAL A 178 -11.93 -12.39 6.51
N ASP A 179 -12.50 -13.32 7.25
CA ASP A 179 -13.64 -13.04 8.13
C ASP A 179 -13.16 -12.20 9.32
N THR A 180 -13.82 -11.08 9.53
CA THR A 180 -13.47 -10.12 10.58
C THR A 180 -14.62 -9.99 11.55
N ASP A 181 -14.30 -9.91 12.83
CA ASP A 181 -15.32 -9.64 13.87
C ASP A 181 -15.80 -8.20 13.77
N VAL A 182 -16.93 -8.02 13.09
CA VAL A 182 -17.57 -6.71 12.89
C VAL A 182 -17.89 -5.97 14.20
N VAL A 183 -17.95 -6.65 15.32
CA VAL A 183 -18.18 -6.05 16.65
C VAL A 183 -16.87 -5.48 17.20
N ARG A 184 -15.74 -6.11 16.96
CA ARG A 184 -14.42 -5.65 17.41
C ARG A 184 -13.85 -4.54 16.51
N GLU A 185 -14.18 -4.54 15.26
CA GLU A 185 -13.72 -3.52 14.29
C GLU A 185 -14.47 -2.20 14.41
N ASN A 186 -14.40 -1.62 15.59
CA ASN A 186 -15.33 -0.62 16.07
C ASN A 186 -15.32 0.73 15.39
N ASN A 187 -14.34 1.09 14.67
CA ASN A 187 -14.18 2.49 14.29
C ASN A 187 -14.45 2.79 12.81
N GLN A 188 -14.73 1.79 11.98
CA GLN A 188 -14.70 1.98 10.53
C GLN A 188 -15.85 1.33 9.78
N THR A 189 -16.76 0.67 10.47
CA THR A 189 -17.94 0.07 9.85
C THR A 189 -19.21 0.62 10.47
N TYR A 190 -20.20 0.87 9.63
CA TYR A 190 -21.57 1.05 10.09
C TYR A 190 -22.03 -0.28 10.71
N ARG A 191 -22.14 -0.26 12.01
CA ARG A 191 -22.46 -1.47 12.72
C ARG A 191 -23.90 -1.58 13.06
N LEU A 192 -24.29 -2.77 13.15
CA LEU A 192 -25.41 -3.25 13.93
C LEU A 192 -25.17 -3.04 15.44
N GLY A 193 -24.88 -1.79 15.85
CA GLY A 193 -24.92 -1.46 17.28
C GLY A 193 -26.35 -1.50 17.78
N TYR A 194 -26.53 -1.88 19.04
CA TYR A 194 -27.87 -1.92 19.66
C TYR A 194 -28.68 -0.63 19.45
N THR A 195 -28.03 0.51 19.55
CA THR A 195 -28.64 1.82 19.31
C THR A 195 -29.10 1.99 17.85
N GLU A 196 -28.39 1.46 16.90
CA GLU A 196 -28.75 1.54 15.47
C GLU A 196 -29.84 0.52 15.11
N MET A 197 -29.86 -0.64 15.76
CA MET A 197 -30.95 -1.63 15.60
C MET A 197 -32.30 -1.10 16.03
N CYS A 198 -32.33 -0.15 16.96
CA CYS A 198 -33.55 0.49 17.45
C CYS A 198 -34.00 1.70 16.61
N LYS A 199 -33.27 2.04 15.54
CA LYS A 199 -33.57 3.13 14.63
C LYS A 199 -33.99 2.61 13.26
N ASP A 200 -34.22 3.55 12.34
CA ASP A 200 -34.45 3.23 10.94
C ASP A 200 -33.18 2.56 10.34
N GLY A 201 -33.31 1.27 10.01
CA GLY A 201 -32.22 0.46 9.46
C GLY A 201 -31.74 0.88 8.07
N SER A 202 -32.37 1.85 7.43
CA SER A 202 -31.95 2.35 6.10
C SER A 202 -30.55 2.98 6.08
N LYS A 203 -30.05 3.39 7.24
CA LYS A 203 -28.71 3.97 7.41
C LYS A 203 -27.64 2.97 7.82
N MET A 204 -28.02 1.71 8.02
CA MET A 204 -27.07 0.68 8.42
C MET A 204 -26.34 0.12 7.21
N GLY A 205 -25.02 0.15 7.27
CA GLY A 205 -24.15 -0.52 6.31
C GLY A 205 -23.75 -1.92 6.76
N ILE A 206 -23.25 -2.70 5.84
CA ILE A 206 -22.65 -4.01 6.12
C ILE A 206 -21.21 -3.84 6.62
N GLY A 207 -20.73 -4.80 7.39
CA GLY A 207 -19.31 -4.87 7.73
C GLY A 207 -18.43 -5.10 6.48
N CYS A 208 -17.26 -4.51 6.46
CA CYS A 208 -16.30 -4.72 5.37
C CYS A 208 -15.33 -5.84 5.76
N PRO A 209 -15.38 -7.01 5.12
CA PRO A 209 -14.35 -8.02 5.28
C PRO A 209 -13.01 -7.53 4.74
N GLU A 210 -11.93 -8.19 5.13
CA GLU A 210 -10.64 -7.99 4.51
C GLU A 210 -10.43 -9.02 3.40
N TYR A 211 -9.57 -8.69 2.45
CA TYR A 211 -9.29 -9.56 1.31
C TYR A 211 -7.81 -9.74 1.12
N VAL A 212 -7.42 -10.97 0.77
CA VAL A 212 -6.12 -11.22 0.19
C VAL A 212 -6.33 -11.45 -1.31
N LEU A 213 -5.99 -10.46 -2.12
CA LEU A 213 -6.08 -10.51 -3.58
C LEU A 213 -4.92 -11.34 -4.13
N LEU A 214 -5.21 -12.28 -4.99
CA LEU A 214 -4.23 -13.18 -5.58
C LEU A 214 -3.94 -12.74 -7.02
N PHE A 215 -2.69 -12.40 -7.27
CA PHE A 215 -2.21 -12.01 -8.60
C PHE A 215 -1.12 -12.94 -9.06
N ARG A 216 -1.02 -13.15 -10.36
CA ARG A 216 -0.03 -14.01 -10.98
C ARG A 216 0.75 -13.26 -12.05
N LYS A 217 2.08 -13.40 -12.04
CA LYS A 217 2.90 -13.10 -13.20
C LYS A 217 2.77 -14.25 -14.19
N LEU A 218 2.53 -13.95 -15.47
CA LEU A 218 2.44 -14.99 -16.48
C LEU A 218 3.76 -15.76 -16.58
N PRO A 219 3.73 -17.09 -16.80
CA PRO A 219 4.92 -17.84 -17.17
C PRO A 219 5.43 -17.36 -18.54
N SER A 220 6.69 -17.56 -18.83
CA SER A 220 7.25 -17.24 -20.15
C SER A 220 6.66 -18.15 -21.24
N ASP A 221 6.35 -19.39 -20.91
CA ASP A 221 5.56 -20.30 -21.76
C ASP A 221 4.10 -20.35 -21.28
N THR A 222 3.24 -19.59 -21.93
CA THR A 222 1.82 -19.49 -21.59
C THR A 222 1.01 -20.74 -21.96
N SER A 223 1.59 -21.70 -22.68
CA SER A 223 0.97 -23.00 -22.91
C SER A 223 0.93 -23.87 -21.65
N ARG A 224 1.71 -23.52 -20.63
CA ARG A 224 1.78 -24.20 -19.34
C ARG A 224 0.96 -23.47 -18.29
N ALA A 225 0.29 -24.25 -17.45
CA ALA A 225 -0.55 -23.70 -16.36
C ALA A 225 0.24 -23.36 -15.09
N TYR A 226 1.56 -23.54 -15.04
CA TYR A 226 2.37 -23.39 -13.85
C TYR A 226 3.62 -22.54 -14.08
N ALA A 227 4.37 -22.32 -13.00
CA ALA A 227 5.63 -21.60 -13.05
C ALA A 227 6.64 -22.25 -13.99
N ASP A 228 7.50 -21.45 -14.58
CA ASP A 228 8.59 -21.90 -15.46
C ASP A 228 9.51 -22.90 -14.76
N LEU A 229 9.70 -22.74 -13.44
CA LEU A 229 10.45 -23.64 -12.58
C LEU A 229 9.50 -24.22 -11.51
N PRO A 230 8.72 -25.27 -11.84
CA PRO A 230 7.80 -25.87 -10.89
C PRO A 230 8.57 -26.57 -9.76
N VAL A 231 8.09 -26.41 -8.54
CA VAL A 231 8.58 -27.18 -7.40
C VAL A 231 7.80 -28.50 -7.36
N THR A 232 8.50 -29.60 -7.50
CA THR A 232 7.93 -30.93 -7.30
C THR A 232 7.98 -31.28 -5.82
N LYS A 233 6.84 -31.61 -5.26
CA LYS A 233 6.72 -32.01 -3.85
C LYS A 233 6.22 -33.45 -3.76
N ASN A 234 6.72 -34.21 -2.79
CA ASN A 234 6.26 -35.54 -2.53
C ASN A 234 4.97 -35.55 -1.73
N LYS A 235 4.02 -36.41 -2.06
CA LYS A 235 2.74 -36.50 -1.32
C LYS A 235 2.94 -36.78 0.18
N SER A 236 3.99 -37.53 0.55
CA SER A 236 4.33 -37.80 1.95
C SER A 236 4.70 -36.59 2.79
N GLU A 237 4.99 -35.42 2.18
CA GLU A 237 5.27 -34.18 2.89
C GLU A 237 3.98 -33.48 3.35
N TYR A 238 2.81 -34.00 2.97
CA TYR A 238 1.49 -33.40 3.26
C TYR A 238 0.54 -34.33 4.01
N SER A 239 1.03 -35.48 4.46
CA SER A 239 0.27 -36.45 5.27
C SER A 239 0.43 -36.21 6.76
#